data_3b3ee9e32a24c2d78811ad154ddc4a2b
#
_entry.id   3b3ee9e32a24c2d78811ad154ddc4a2b
#
_cell.length_a   1.000
_cell.length_b   1.000
_cell.length_c   1.000
_cell.angle_alpha   90.00
_cell.angle_beta   90.00
_cell.angle_gamma   90.00
#
_symmetry.space_group_name_H-M   'P 1'
#
loop_
_entity.id
_entity.type
_entity.pdbx_description
1 polymer ?
#
loop_
_entity_poly.entity_id
_entity_poly.type
_entity_poly.pdbx_seq_one_letter_code
_entity_poly.pdbx_strand_id
1 'polypeptide(L)'
;MQMILDKGREYADIAGQKGCELVEIARLSLKITEAKAELRKEYIRLGKLAYKAIEKDSDEYIDEMKRIADCIAVDKERVDFLTQELSEIRGMKICANCGGKNMENSKYCNNCGTEI
;
A
#
# COMPACT_ATOMS: atom_id res chain seq x y z
N MET A 1 -2.36 9.03 -46.88
CA MET A 1 -1.47 7.95 -46.40
C MET A 1 -0.70 8.31 -45.16
N GLN A 2 -0.07 9.48 -45.07
CA GLN A 2 0.64 9.97 -43.89
C GLN A 2 -0.23 10.16 -42.66
N MET A 3 -1.48 10.65 -42.82
CA MET A 3 -2.42 10.81 -41.70
C MET A 3 -2.81 9.50 -41.03
N ILE A 4 -2.88 8.39 -41.78
CA ILE A 4 -3.20 7.07 -41.25
C ILE A 4 -2.00 6.51 -40.45
N LEU A 5 -0.78 6.75 -40.95
CA LEU A 5 0.46 6.33 -40.27
C LEU A 5 0.69 7.12 -39.00
N ASP A 6 0.42 8.42 -38.97
CA ASP A 6 0.56 9.27 -37.79
C ASP A 6 -0.45 8.89 -36.70
N LYS A 7 -1.72 8.62 -37.09
CA LYS A 7 -2.72 8.09 -36.15
C LYS A 7 -2.36 6.71 -35.61
N GLY A 8 -1.81 5.83 -36.46
CA GLY A 8 -1.34 4.53 -36.02
C GLY A 8 -0.23 4.60 -34.99
N ARG A 9 0.72 5.54 -35.14
CA ARG A 9 1.78 5.81 -34.18
C ARG A 9 1.22 6.35 -32.86
N GLU A 10 0.28 7.29 -32.93
CA GLU A 10 -0.38 7.87 -31.77
C GLU A 10 -1.10 6.79 -30.96
N TYR A 11 -1.85 5.89 -31.61
CA TYR A 11 -2.51 4.76 -30.94
C TYR A 11 -1.51 3.77 -30.36
N ALA A 12 -0.41 3.50 -31.05
CA ALA A 12 0.64 2.61 -30.56
C ALA A 12 1.33 3.19 -29.33
N ASP A 13 1.59 4.51 -29.29
CA ASP A 13 2.19 5.20 -28.17
C ASP A 13 1.26 5.19 -26.96
N ILE A 14 -0.03 5.44 -27.14
CA ILE A 14 -1.05 5.39 -26.08
C ILE A 14 -1.17 3.96 -25.52
N ALA A 15 -1.21 2.97 -26.39
CA ALA A 15 -1.27 1.56 -25.97
C ALA A 15 0.00 1.15 -25.21
N GLY A 16 1.17 1.63 -25.64
CA GLY A 16 2.44 1.41 -24.94
C GLY A 16 2.47 2.04 -23.56
N GLN A 17 1.99 3.27 -23.42
CA GLN A 17 1.89 3.97 -22.13
C GLN A 17 0.95 3.25 -21.19
N LYS A 18 -0.23 2.84 -21.64
CA LYS A 18 -1.18 2.06 -20.84
C LYS A 18 -0.59 0.70 -20.44
N GLY A 19 0.14 0.04 -21.33
CA GLY A 19 0.84 -1.18 -21.03
C GLY A 19 1.87 -1.01 -19.92
N CYS A 20 2.66 0.06 -19.99
CA CYS A 20 3.64 0.40 -18.94
C CYS A 20 2.97 0.70 -17.60
N GLU A 21 1.86 1.43 -17.61
CA GLU A 21 1.08 1.71 -16.39
C GLU A 21 0.53 0.42 -15.77
N LEU A 22 0.01 -0.49 -16.59
CA LEU A 22 -0.51 -1.78 -16.11
C LEU A 22 0.59 -2.66 -15.50
N VAL A 23 1.78 -2.67 -16.10
CA VAL A 23 2.94 -3.38 -15.55
C VAL A 23 3.35 -2.77 -14.21
N GLU A 24 3.40 -1.46 -14.12
CA GLU A 24 3.75 -0.77 -12.88
C GLU A 24 2.71 -1.01 -11.78
N ILE A 25 1.43 -0.99 -12.11
CA ILE A 25 0.33 -1.33 -11.19
C ILE A 25 0.49 -2.75 -10.68
N ALA A 26 0.76 -3.71 -11.56
CA ALA A 26 0.96 -5.11 -11.18
C ALA A 26 2.17 -5.27 -10.26
N ARG A 27 3.28 -4.61 -10.57
CA ARG A 27 4.51 -4.62 -9.77
C ARG A 27 4.27 -4.07 -8.37
N LEU A 28 3.63 -2.90 -8.26
CA LEU A 28 3.32 -2.27 -6.98
C LEU A 28 2.32 -3.09 -6.17
N SER A 29 1.30 -3.65 -6.83
CA SER A 29 0.31 -4.51 -6.18
C SER A 29 0.95 -5.75 -5.55
N LEU A 30 1.91 -6.35 -6.26
CA LEU A 30 2.67 -7.49 -5.74
C LEU A 30 3.52 -7.09 -4.53
N LYS A 31 4.24 -5.97 -4.61
CA LYS A 31 5.05 -5.46 -3.50
C LYS A 31 4.19 -5.15 -2.26
N ILE A 32 3.01 -4.57 -2.45
CA ILE A 32 2.06 -4.29 -1.37
C ILE A 32 1.61 -5.60 -0.71
N THR A 33 1.27 -6.60 -1.51
CA THR A 33 0.86 -7.91 -1.01
C THR A 33 1.96 -8.57 -0.18
N GLU A 34 3.20 -8.53 -0.66
CA GLU A 34 4.37 -9.05 0.05
C GLU A 34 4.62 -8.30 1.35
N ALA A 35 4.57 -6.98 1.31
CA ALA A 35 4.77 -6.13 2.49
C ALA A 35 3.69 -6.36 3.55
N LYS A 36 2.43 -6.51 3.14
CA LYS A 36 1.32 -6.83 4.05
C LYS A 36 1.47 -8.23 4.66
N ALA A 37 1.95 -9.20 3.89
CA ALA A 37 2.21 -10.55 4.39
C ALA A 37 3.30 -10.54 5.46
N GLU A 38 4.37 -9.79 5.25
CA GLU A 38 5.45 -9.62 6.22
C GLU A 38 4.95 -8.94 7.50
N LEU A 39 4.16 -7.89 7.35
CA LEU A 39 3.54 -7.17 8.46
C LEU A 39 2.65 -8.10 9.29
N ARG A 40 1.87 -8.95 8.64
CA ARG A 40 1.02 -9.95 9.32
C ARG A 40 1.86 -10.92 10.14
N LYS A 41 2.97 -11.41 9.61
CA LYS A 41 3.89 -12.30 10.33
C LYS A 41 4.43 -11.62 11.59
N GLU A 42 4.78 -10.36 11.52
CA GLU A 42 5.29 -9.59 12.65
C GLU A 42 4.22 -9.41 13.72
N TYR A 43 2.99 -9.11 13.37
CA TYR A 43 1.88 -9.04 14.32
C TYR A 43 1.63 -10.39 15.00
N ILE A 44 1.72 -11.49 14.28
CA ILE A 44 1.57 -12.84 14.84
C ILE A 44 2.69 -13.13 15.83
N ARG A 45 3.93 -12.80 15.49
CA ARG A 45 5.08 -12.97 16.40
C ARG A 45 4.92 -12.15 17.67
N LEU A 46 4.52 -10.89 17.51
CA LEU A 46 4.27 -10.01 18.67
C LEU A 46 3.16 -10.57 19.54
N GLY A 47 2.08 -11.04 18.95
CA GLY A 47 0.95 -11.63 19.68
C GLY A 47 1.37 -12.88 20.46
N LYS A 48 2.17 -13.76 19.86
CA LYS A 48 2.69 -14.96 20.51
C LYS A 48 3.59 -14.63 21.70
N LEU A 49 4.48 -13.64 21.55
CA LEU A 49 5.34 -13.19 22.63
C LEU A 49 4.55 -12.51 23.75
N ALA A 50 3.58 -11.69 23.41
CA ALA A 50 2.70 -11.04 24.38
C ALA A 50 1.91 -12.09 25.18
N TYR A 51 1.40 -13.12 24.53
CA TYR A 51 0.71 -14.22 25.20
C TYR A 51 1.62 -14.95 26.19
N LYS A 52 2.86 -15.27 25.78
CA LYS A 52 3.85 -15.89 26.67
C LYS A 52 4.19 -15.01 27.86
N ALA A 53 4.37 -13.72 27.63
CA ALA A 53 4.67 -12.75 28.68
C ALA A 53 3.56 -12.67 29.72
N ILE A 54 2.30 -12.68 29.27
CA ILE A 54 1.13 -12.64 30.14
C ILE A 54 1.00 -13.97 30.92
N GLU A 55 1.14 -15.11 30.22
CA GLU A 55 1.03 -16.44 30.81
C GLU A 55 2.08 -16.67 31.92
N LYS A 56 3.32 -16.24 31.65
CA LYS A 56 4.44 -16.41 32.59
C LYS A 56 4.58 -15.26 33.59
N ASP A 57 3.80 -14.20 33.44
CA ASP A 57 3.91 -12.97 34.24
C ASP A 57 5.36 -12.49 34.30
N SER A 58 6.01 -12.40 33.15
CA SER A 58 7.44 -12.13 33.02
C SER A 58 7.72 -10.93 32.13
N ASP A 59 8.73 -10.14 32.54
CA ASP A 59 9.22 -8.98 31.79
C ASP A 59 10.32 -9.34 30.77
N GLU A 60 10.75 -10.61 30.72
CA GLU A 60 11.90 -11.03 29.90
C GLU A 60 11.68 -10.84 28.39
N TYR A 61 10.41 -10.77 27.94
CA TYR A 61 10.07 -10.63 26.54
C TYR A 61 9.90 -9.18 26.07
N ILE A 62 9.95 -8.21 26.97
CA ILE A 62 9.63 -6.80 26.66
C ILE A 62 10.55 -6.23 25.59
N ASP A 63 11.86 -6.46 25.69
CA ASP A 63 12.82 -5.92 24.73
C ASP A 63 12.63 -6.51 23.34
N GLU A 64 12.30 -7.78 23.23
CA GLU A 64 12.01 -8.43 21.96
C GLU A 64 10.69 -7.93 21.37
N MET A 65 9.66 -7.74 22.19
CA MET A 65 8.39 -7.14 21.77
C MET A 65 8.59 -5.73 21.23
N LYS A 66 9.44 -4.91 21.87
CA LYS A 66 9.76 -3.57 21.40
C LYS A 66 10.46 -3.59 20.05
N ARG A 67 11.40 -4.51 19.84
CA ARG A 67 12.06 -4.67 18.54
C ARG A 67 11.09 -5.05 17.43
N ILE A 68 10.17 -5.96 17.71
CA ILE A 68 9.12 -6.33 16.75
C ILE A 68 8.19 -5.15 16.46
N ALA A 69 7.82 -4.40 17.51
CA ALA A 69 7.00 -3.20 17.34
C ALA A 69 7.67 -2.15 16.45
N ASP A 70 8.99 -1.97 16.58
CA ASP A 70 9.75 -1.06 15.71
C ASP A 70 9.74 -1.55 14.26
N CYS A 71 9.89 -2.85 14.03
CA CYS A 71 9.78 -3.44 12.70
C CYS A 71 8.39 -3.23 12.10
N ILE A 72 7.34 -3.41 12.91
CA ILE A 72 5.96 -3.17 12.49
C ILE A 72 5.78 -1.71 12.06
N ALA A 73 6.31 -0.76 12.82
CA ALA A 73 6.22 0.67 12.47
C ALA A 73 6.85 0.96 11.11
N VAL A 74 8.04 0.42 10.85
CA VAL A 74 8.74 0.58 9.57
C VAL A 74 7.95 -0.06 8.42
N ASP A 75 7.45 -1.26 8.60
CA ASP A 75 6.71 -1.98 7.56
C ASP A 75 5.34 -1.37 7.28
N LYS A 76 4.69 -0.80 8.29
CA LYS A 76 3.45 -0.01 8.09
C LYS A 76 3.71 1.21 7.20
N GLU A 77 4.77 1.95 7.47
CA GLU A 77 5.16 3.10 6.64
C GLU A 77 5.45 2.67 5.20
N ARG A 78 6.11 1.52 5.03
CA ARG A 78 6.39 0.96 3.70
C ARG A 78 5.11 0.62 2.95
N VAL A 79 4.15 -0.03 3.60
CA VAL A 79 2.84 -0.35 3.01
C VAL A 79 2.12 0.93 2.61
N ASP A 80 2.10 1.93 3.48
CA ASP A 80 1.45 3.22 3.22
C ASP A 80 2.10 3.94 2.03
N PHE A 81 3.42 3.96 1.96
CA PHE A 81 4.17 4.55 0.85
C PHE A 81 3.84 3.87 -0.48
N LEU A 82 3.89 2.54 -0.52
CA LEU A 82 3.58 1.77 -1.74
C LEU A 82 2.13 1.95 -2.17
N THR A 83 1.22 2.00 -1.22
CA THR A 83 -0.20 2.21 -1.48
C THR A 83 -0.44 3.61 -2.04
N GLN A 84 0.27 4.61 -1.53
CA GLN A 84 0.21 5.98 -2.05
C GLN A 84 0.73 6.04 -3.49
N GLU A 85 1.88 5.43 -3.78
CA GLU A 85 2.40 5.35 -5.15
C GLU A 85 1.39 4.72 -6.11
N LEU A 86 0.78 3.62 -5.70
CA LEU A 86 -0.22 2.93 -6.51
C LEU A 86 -1.44 3.82 -6.77
N SER A 87 -1.91 4.54 -5.76
CA SER A 87 -3.06 5.44 -5.88
C SER A 87 -2.77 6.59 -6.85
N GLU A 88 -1.54 7.12 -6.83
CA GLU A 88 -1.12 8.17 -7.75
C GLU A 88 -1.16 7.70 -9.21
N ILE A 89 -0.67 6.50 -9.47
CA ILE A 89 -0.69 5.92 -10.81
C ILE A 89 -2.12 5.68 -11.29
N ARG A 90 -3.01 5.25 -10.40
CA ARG A 90 -4.43 5.02 -10.70
C ARG A 90 -5.27 6.30 -10.73
N GLY A 91 -4.70 7.45 -10.38
CA GLY A 91 -5.43 8.71 -10.26
C GLY A 91 -6.42 8.69 -9.10
N MET A 92 -6.10 8.00 -8.03
CA MET A 92 -6.93 7.90 -6.83
C MET A 92 -6.35 8.69 -5.67
N LYS A 93 -7.21 9.12 -4.76
CA LYS A 93 -6.84 9.85 -3.55
C LYS A 93 -7.15 9.00 -2.32
N ILE A 94 -6.19 8.87 -1.41
CA ILE A 94 -6.38 8.10 -0.19
C ILE A 94 -6.72 9.05 0.95
N CYS A 95 -7.80 8.74 1.67
CA CYS A 95 -8.21 9.50 2.85
C CYS A 95 -7.20 9.33 3.98
N ALA A 96 -6.65 10.43 4.48
CA ALA A 96 -5.72 10.41 5.61
C ALA A 96 -6.38 9.96 6.93
N ASN A 97 -7.69 10.10 7.04
CA ASN A 97 -8.42 9.73 8.25
C ASN A 97 -8.72 8.24 8.33
N CYS A 98 -9.25 7.63 7.26
CA CYS A 98 -9.71 6.23 7.30
C CYS A 98 -8.93 5.29 6.35
N GLY A 99 -8.06 5.83 5.49
CA GLY A 99 -7.35 5.04 4.48
C GLY A 99 -8.20 4.61 3.28
N GLY A 100 -9.43 5.09 3.18
CA GLY A 100 -10.33 4.78 2.08
C GLY A 100 -9.85 5.38 0.76
N LYS A 101 -10.10 4.66 -0.35
CA LYS A 101 -9.74 5.11 -1.71
C LYS A 101 -10.86 5.95 -2.29
N ASN A 102 -10.49 7.10 -2.84
CA ASN A 102 -11.42 8.04 -3.46
C ASN A 102 -10.92 8.46 -4.84
N MET A 103 -11.83 8.98 -5.66
CA MET A 103 -11.44 9.60 -6.93
C MET A 103 -10.60 10.86 -6.65
N GLU A 104 -9.66 11.15 -7.54
CA GLU A 104 -8.73 12.28 -7.38
C GLU A 104 -9.45 13.63 -7.19
N ASN A 105 -10.61 13.79 -7.81
CA ASN A 105 -11.43 15.02 -7.73
C ASN A 105 -12.44 15.01 -6.59
N SER A 106 -12.45 14.00 -5.73
CA SER A 106 -13.38 13.92 -4.60
C SER A 106 -13.04 14.97 -3.54
N LYS A 107 -14.05 15.66 -3.04
CA LYS A 107 -13.91 16.63 -1.96
C LYS A 107 -14.08 15.99 -0.57
N TYR A 108 -14.85 14.91 -0.50
CA TYR A 108 -15.15 14.18 0.74
C TYR A 108 -14.88 12.69 0.53
N CYS A 109 -14.45 12.04 1.60
CA CYS A 109 -14.22 10.60 1.58
C CYS A 109 -15.53 9.83 1.45
N ASN A 110 -15.59 8.89 0.52
CA ASN A 110 -16.75 8.01 0.32
C ASN A 110 -16.98 7.06 1.50
N ASN A 111 -15.95 6.79 2.27
CA ASN A 111 -16.01 5.83 3.37
C ASN A 111 -16.35 6.48 4.71
N CYS A 112 -15.65 7.55 5.08
CA CYS A 112 -15.81 8.20 6.40
C CYS A 112 -16.43 9.59 6.35
N GLY A 113 -16.59 10.19 5.17
CA GLY A 113 -17.17 11.52 5.01
C GLY A 113 -16.25 12.69 5.34
N THR A 114 -14.99 12.44 5.71
CA THR A 114 -14.02 13.49 6.03
C THR A 114 -13.64 14.27 4.77
N GLU A 115 -13.48 15.56 4.89
CA GLU A 115 -12.98 16.42 3.78
C GLU A 115 -11.54 16.04 3.42
N ILE A 116 -11.30 15.86 2.13
CA ILE A 116 -10.01 15.45 1.61
C ILE A 116 -9.47 16.36 0.50
#